data_da243e26801a2df0eaa404be4cd15736
#
_entry.id   da243e26801a2df0eaa404be4cd15736
#
_cell.length_a   1.000
_cell.length_b   1.000
_cell.length_c   1.000
_cell.angle_alpha   90.00
_cell.angle_beta   90.00
_cell.angle_gamma   90.00
#
_symmetry.space_group_name_H-M   'P 1'
#
loop_
_entity.id
_entity.type
_entity.pdbx_description
1 polymer ?
#
loop_
_entity_poly.entity_id
_entity_poly.type
_entity_poly.pdbx_seq_one_letter_code
_entity_poly.pdbx_strand_id
1 'polypeptide(L)'
;IKIQQLVQKRMETQDPNYSAEQSVQLEVSICGDLQMLRGRIDGFVNLSPNIRRIEEYKTTRSAPDIRRGADWGQVFIYGAIKPSFGSIQSTELELVYIHPDTLQETRFSSVYTPAQLDLGFALILLLYEVREERHRERISYRDQLTENLDFPFAEFRPAQRNMAARNYKALVSGEHLLLEAPTGSGKSIGALYPAVKALKEDEKIFFLTARNSGAEAAIKASMLLQAKNSALTTVELTARRKACFCERAGEEKTFCPFSRGYYDRSMSATNELLSLGSAVKSEIEKVAEKHSVCPFELSLDTATWADIVVGDLNYVFDPYVALKRFQDRERFMLLIDEAHQLA
;
A
#
# COMPACT_ATOMS: atom_id res chain seq x y z
N ILE A 1 12.53 -10.19 14.35
CA ILE A 1 11.90 -11.45 14.87
C ILE A 1 12.77 -12.07 15.96
N LYS A 2 14.05 -12.36 15.77
CA LYS A 2 14.91 -13.02 16.77
C LYS A 2 15.09 -12.20 18.06
N ILE A 3 15.25 -10.88 17.98
CA ILE A 3 15.46 -9.99 19.11
C ILE A 3 14.21 -9.89 19.96
N GLN A 4 13.08 -9.68 19.34
CA GLN A 4 11.76 -9.65 19.96
C GLN A 4 11.49 -10.96 20.72
N GLN A 5 11.74 -12.12 20.10
CA GLN A 5 11.59 -13.42 20.74
C GLN A 5 12.52 -13.61 21.96
N LEU A 6 13.74 -13.03 21.93
CA LEU A 6 14.63 -13.04 23.10
C LEU A 6 14.05 -12.27 24.27
N VAL A 7 13.48 -11.07 24.00
CA VAL A 7 12.83 -10.25 25.03
C VAL A 7 11.60 -10.95 25.58
N GLN A 8 10.75 -11.48 24.70
CA GLN A 8 9.55 -12.24 25.08
C GLN A 8 9.88 -13.42 26.02
N LYS A 9 10.86 -14.25 25.66
CA LYS A 9 11.31 -15.38 26.52
C LYS A 9 11.84 -14.92 27.88
N ARG A 10 12.59 -13.79 27.91
CA ARG A 10 13.05 -13.21 29.16
C ARG A 10 11.86 -12.80 30.03
N MET A 11 10.86 -12.11 29.45
CA MET A 11 9.67 -11.67 30.16
C MET A 11 8.84 -12.83 30.68
N GLU A 12 8.62 -13.88 29.88
CA GLU A 12 7.93 -15.11 30.31
C GLU A 12 8.62 -15.80 31.51
N THR A 13 9.94 -15.69 31.60
CA THR A 13 10.70 -16.26 32.74
C THR A 13 10.61 -15.37 33.98
N GLN A 14 10.50 -14.04 33.81
CA GLN A 14 10.54 -13.07 34.90
C GLN A 14 9.16 -12.76 35.49
N ASP A 15 8.11 -12.81 34.69
CA ASP A 15 6.75 -12.47 35.10
C ASP A 15 5.76 -13.61 34.75
N PRO A 16 5.23 -14.32 35.74
CA PRO A 16 4.27 -15.41 35.50
C PRO A 16 2.92 -14.92 34.95
N ASN A 17 2.63 -13.63 34.99
CA ASN A 17 1.43 -13.02 34.43
C ASN A 17 1.63 -12.56 32.98
N TYR A 18 2.85 -12.66 32.44
CA TYR A 18 3.17 -12.33 31.06
C TYR A 18 2.84 -13.49 30.11
N SER A 19 2.31 -13.17 28.96
CA SER A 19 2.13 -14.12 27.85
C SER A 19 2.47 -13.46 26.51
N ALA A 20 3.31 -14.12 25.70
CA ALA A 20 3.70 -13.64 24.39
C ALA A 20 2.73 -14.09 23.29
N GLU A 21 2.77 -13.38 22.16
CA GLU A 21 2.20 -13.80 20.89
C GLU A 21 0.70 -14.12 20.94
N GLN A 22 -0.11 -13.32 21.66
CA GLN A 22 -1.54 -13.55 21.78
C GLN A 22 -2.30 -13.11 20.52
N SER A 23 -2.99 -14.04 19.87
CA SER A 23 -3.86 -13.74 18.75
C SER A 23 -5.10 -12.97 19.18
N VAL A 24 -5.47 -11.95 18.42
CA VAL A 24 -6.70 -11.18 18.58
C VAL A 24 -7.42 -11.07 17.26
N GLN A 25 -8.75 -11.05 17.32
CA GLN A 25 -9.59 -10.83 16.15
C GLN A 25 -10.89 -10.11 16.54
N LEU A 26 -11.37 -9.29 15.62
CA LEU A 26 -12.63 -8.56 15.77
C LEU A 26 -13.29 -8.42 14.40
N GLU A 27 -14.57 -8.72 14.31
CA GLU A 27 -15.39 -8.41 13.15
C GLU A 27 -15.83 -6.96 13.23
N VAL A 28 -15.61 -6.22 12.14
CA VAL A 28 -16.00 -4.81 12.01
C VAL A 28 -16.78 -4.62 10.72
N SER A 29 -17.73 -3.69 10.71
CA SER A 29 -18.37 -3.25 9.48
C SER A 29 -17.65 -2.04 8.92
N ILE A 30 -17.25 -2.09 7.65
CA ILE A 30 -16.59 -0.98 6.94
C ILE A 30 -17.36 -0.74 5.66
N CYS A 31 -17.96 0.43 5.51
CA CYS A 31 -18.83 0.78 4.37
C CYS A 31 -19.94 -0.27 4.11
N GLY A 32 -20.46 -0.89 5.18
CA GLY A 32 -21.50 -1.93 5.10
C GLY A 32 -21.00 -3.35 4.87
N ASP A 33 -19.72 -3.55 4.56
CA ASP A 33 -19.11 -4.88 4.40
C ASP A 33 -18.51 -5.36 5.72
N LEU A 34 -18.77 -6.62 6.09
CA LEU A 34 -18.16 -7.24 7.26
C LEU A 34 -16.73 -7.66 6.95
N GLN A 35 -15.79 -7.17 7.75
CA GLN A 35 -14.37 -7.47 7.64
C GLN A 35 -13.82 -8.01 8.96
N MET A 36 -12.92 -8.98 8.88
CA MET A 36 -12.27 -9.54 10.04
C MET A 36 -10.89 -8.89 10.25
N LEU A 37 -10.77 -8.05 11.27
CA LEU A 37 -9.48 -7.57 11.75
C LEU A 37 -8.80 -8.67 12.55
N ARG A 38 -7.55 -8.98 12.21
CA ARG A 38 -6.74 -9.98 12.91
C ARG A 38 -5.39 -9.39 13.25
N GLY A 39 -4.88 -9.77 14.41
CA GLY A 39 -3.56 -9.35 14.84
C GLY A 39 -2.98 -10.31 15.87
N ARG A 40 -1.75 -10.03 16.25
CA ARG A 40 -1.01 -10.77 17.25
C ARG A 40 -0.29 -9.79 18.15
N ILE A 41 -0.69 -9.77 19.42
CA ILE A 41 -0.10 -8.94 20.46
C ILE A 41 1.25 -9.52 20.82
N ASP A 42 2.31 -8.72 20.82
CA ASP A 42 3.66 -9.18 21.16
C ASP A 42 3.81 -9.56 22.62
N GLY A 43 3.25 -8.78 23.54
CA GLY A 43 3.25 -9.05 24.97
C GLY A 43 1.95 -8.67 25.65
N PHE A 44 1.47 -9.53 26.51
CA PHE A 44 0.24 -9.33 27.30
C PHE A 44 0.51 -9.65 28.76
N VAL A 45 0.13 -8.74 29.68
CA VAL A 45 0.34 -8.90 31.13
C VAL A 45 -0.95 -8.62 31.88
N ASN A 46 -1.34 -9.52 32.78
CA ASN A 46 -2.37 -9.26 33.77
C ASN A 46 -1.74 -8.62 35.03
N LEU A 47 -1.80 -7.28 35.12
CA LEU A 47 -1.24 -6.54 36.26
C LEU A 47 -2.08 -6.74 37.54
N SER A 48 -3.39 -6.86 37.38
CA SER A 48 -4.35 -7.18 38.42
C SER A 48 -5.63 -7.74 37.77
N PRO A 49 -6.64 -8.22 38.53
CA PRO A 49 -7.90 -8.69 37.96
C PRO A 49 -8.60 -7.66 37.06
N ASN A 50 -8.39 -6.37 37.28
CA ASN A 50 -9.07 -5.28 36.58
C ASN A 50 -8.13 -4.41 35.73
N ILE A 51 -6.82 -4.70 35.69
CA ILE A 51 -5.81 -3.93 34.98
C ILE A 51 -4.95 -4.87 34.14
N ARG A 52 -4.83 -4.57 32.89
CA ARG A 52 -3.98 -5.30 31.95
C ARG A 52 -2.99 -4.37 31.25
N ARG A 53 -1.88 -4.93 30.79
CA ARG A 53 -0.92 -4.25 29.91
C ARG A 53 -0.83 -4.98 28.58
N ILE A 54 -0.74 -4.20 27.50
CA ILE A 54 -0.50 -4.68 26.14
C ILE A 54 0.79 -4.04 25.66
N GLU A 55 1.72 -4.87 25.21
CA GLU A 55 3.05 -4.45 24.79
C GLU A 55 3.24 -4.75 23.30
N GLU A 56 3.80 -3.78 22.57
CA GLU A 56 4.23 -3.90 21.19
C GLU A 56 5.73 -3.63 21.10
N TYR A 57 6.46 -4.53 20.46
CA TYR A 57 7.91 -4.45 20.34
C TYR A 57 8.35 -4.02 18.95
N LYS A 58 9.20 -3.01 18.87
CA LYS A 58 9.81 -2.53 17.63
C LYS A 58 11.33 -2.55 17.73
N THR A 59 11.99 -3.11 16.72
CA THR A 59 13.46 -3.11 16.65
C THR A 59 13.94 -1.89 15.89
N THR A 60 14.81 -1.08 16.51
CA THR A 60 15.38 0.11 15.87
C THR A 60 16.76 0.42 16.44
N ARG A 61 17.70 0.85 15.60
CA ARG A 61 19.03 1.34 16.04
C ARG A 61 18.98 2.76 16.60
N SER A 62 17.90 3.49 16.36
CA SER A 62 17.70 4.84 16.88
C SER A 62 16.28 4.93 17.40
N ALA A 63 16.16 4.79 18.73
CA ALA A 63 14.89 5.03 19.40
C ALA A 63 14.46 6.49 19.18
N PRO A 64 13.17 6.75 18.88
CA PRO A 64 12.68 8.12 18.77
C PRO A 64 12.56 8.77 20.16
N ASP A 65 12.70 10.11 20.21
CA ASP A 65 12.48 10.88 21.43
C ASP A 65 11.00 10.89 21.84
N ILE A 66 10.12 10.71 20.86
CA ILE A 66 8.67 10.57 21.03
C ILE A 66 8.18 9.31 20.32
N ARG A 67 7.09 8.72 20.82
CA ARG A 67 6.44 7.58 20.18
C ARG A 67 5.98 7.93 18.76
N ARG A 68 6.21 7.04 17.78
CA ARG A 68 5.71 7.20 16.43
C ARG A 68 4.22 6.91 16.38
N GLY A 69 3.46 7.73 15.66
CA GLY A 69 2.00 7.63 15.59
C GLY A 69 1.50 6.29 15.06
N ALA A 70 2.09 5.79 13.97
CA ALA A 70 1.73 4.51 13.38
C ALA A 70 2.03 3.30 14.29
N ASP A 71 3.20 3.30 14.95
CA ASP A 71 3.56 2.24 15.92
C ASP A 71 2.62 2.27 17.13
N TRP A 72 2.27 3.49 17.59
CA TRP A 72 1.31 3.67 18.68
C TRP A 72 -0.10 3.26 18.28
N GLY A 73 -0.52 3.57 17.05
CA GLY A 73 -1.81 3.16 16.50
C GLY A 73 -2.00 1.64 16.51
N GLN A 74 -0.93 0.89 16.23
CA GLN A 74 -0.98 -0.58 16.26
C GLN A 74 -1.29 -1.11 17.66
N VAL A 75 -0.54 -0.68 18.70
CA VAL A 75 -0.80 -1.12 20.08
C VAL A 75 -2.15 -0.63 20.58
N PHE A 76 -2.60 0.56 20.13
CA PHE A 76 -3.91 1.10 20.46
C PHE A 76 -5.04 0.22 19.92
N ILE A 77 -4.95 -0.18 18.65
CA ILE A 77 -5.91 -1.10 18.02
C ILE A 77 -5.93 -2.45 18.77
N TYR A 78 -4.79 -2.99 19.15
CA TYR A 78 -4.75 -4.22 19.93
C TYR A 78 -5.43 -4.06 21.30
N GLY A 79 -5.26 -2.90 21.95
CA GLY A 79 -5.97 -2.58 23.19
C GLY A 79 -7.47 -2.57 23.04
N ALA A 80 -7.97 -2.06 21.92
CA ALA A 80 -9.40 -1.98 21.63
C ALA A 80 -9.99 -3.34 21.18
N ILE A 81 -9.26 -4.12 20.36
CA ILE A 81 -9.73 -5.42 19.86
C ILE A 81 -9.75 -6.50 20.96
N LYS A 82 -8.81 -6.46 21.90
CA LYS A 82 -8.73 -7.48 22.94
C LYS A 82 -9.97 -7.43 23.83
N PRO A 83 -10.84 -8.47 23.79
CA PRO A 83 -12.06 -8.46 24.57
C PRO A 83 -11.78 -8.23 26.06
N SER A 84 -12.57 -7.39 26.67
CA SER A 84 -12.55 -7.21 28.12
C SER A 84 -13.31 -8.39 28.76
N PHE A 85 -12.60 -9.50 29.00
CA PHE A 85 -13.16 -10.55 29.84
C PHE A 85 -13.09 -10.07 31.30
N GLY A 86 -14.25 -9.86 31.92
CA GLY A 86 -14.37 -9.34 33.27
C GLY A 86 -14.50 -7.81 33.33
N SER A 87 -14.47 -7.27 34.53
CA SER A 87 -14.58 -5.83 34.80
C SER A 87 -13.23 -5.11 34.64
N ILE A 88 -12.67 -5.10 33.41
CA ILE A 88 -11.44 -4.34 33.14
C ILE A 88 -11.75 -2.86 33.35
N GLN A 89 -11.01 -2.22 34.26
CA GLN A 89 -11.12 -0.79 34.57
C GLN A 89 -10.16 0.04 33.70
N SER A 90 -8.96 -0.50 33.44
CA SER A 90 -7.96 0.18 32.63
C SER A 90 -7.06 -0.80 31.88
N THR A 91 -6.56 -0.33 30.73
CA THR A 91 -5.53 -1.01 29.94
C THR A 91 -4.31 -0.07 29.81
N GLU A 92 -3.18 -0.52 30.25
CA GLU A 92 -1.91 0.13 29.96
C GLU A 92 -1.44 -0.33 28.58
N LEU A 93 -1.20 0.60 27.68
CA LEU A 93 -0.58 0.34 26.38
C LEU A 93 0.88 0.71 26.46
N GLU A 94 1.76 -0.17 26.04
CA GLU A 94 3.20 0.04 26.07
C GLU A 94 3.83 -0.26 24.72
N LEU A 95 4.56 0.73 24.17
CA LEU A 95 5.35 0.60 22.95
C LEU A 95 6.83 0.58 23.35
N VAL A 96 7.53 -0.50 22.98
CA VAL A 96 8.90 -0.75 23.37
C VAL A 96 9.81 -0.78 22.15
N TYR A 97 10.70 0.20 22.04
CA TYR A 97 11.76 0.18 21.04
C TYR A 97 13.00 -0.50 21.58
N ILE A 98 13.50 -1.51 20.86
CA ILE A 98 14.64 -2.32 21.27
C ILE A 98 15.78 -2.09 20.30
N HIS A 99 16.95 -1.71 20.83
CA HIS A 99 18.15 -1.59 20.02
C HIS A 99 18.70 -2.98 19.67
N PRO A 100 18.93 -3.30 18.37
CA PRO A 100 19.25 -4.67 17.95
C PRO A 100 20.58 -5.21 18.49
N ASP A 101 21.56 -4.35 18.72
CA ASP A 101 22.91 -4.76 19.07
C ASP A 101 23.14 -4.70 20.60
N THR A 102 22.54 -3.72 21.29
CA THR A 102 22.73 -3.50 22.74
C THR A 102 21.60 -4.04 23.60
N LEU A 103 20.45 -4.38 22.98
CA LEU A 103 19.21 -4.76 23.66
C LEU A 103 18.66 -3.68 24.60
N GLN A 104 19.14 -2.44 24.48
CA GLN A 104 18.63 -1.32 25.25
C GLN A 104 17.18 -1.04 24.83
N GLU A 105 16.30 -0.84 25.82
CA GLU A 105 14.88 -0.60 25.63
C GLU A 105 14.54 0.86 25.90
N THR A 106 13.71 1.44 25.02
CA THR A 106 13.05 2.73 25.23
C THR A 106 11.57 2.48 25.24
N ARG A 107 10.88 2.82 26.34
CA ARG A 107 9.48 2.50 26.57
C ARG A 107 8.62 3.75 26.61
N PHE A 108 7.46 3.68 25.95
CA PHE A 108 6.40 4.68 26.00
C PHE A 108 5.11 4.01 26.46
N SER A 109 4.53 4.50 27.54
CA SER A 109 3.28 3.94 28.07
C SER A 109 2.20 5.00 28.23
N SER A 110 0.96 4.56 28.20
CA SER A 110 -0.22 5.36 28.53
C SER A 110 -1.36 4.44 28.96
N VAL A 111 -2.16 4.92 29.90
CA VAL A 111 -3.28 4.15 30.46
C VAL A 111 -4.59 4.67 29.89
N TYR A 112 -5.46 3.77 29.47
CA TYR A 112 -6.76 4.04 28.90
C TYR A 112 -7.87 3.26 29.62
N THR A 113 -9.03 3.89 29.77
CA THR A 113 -10.26 3.20 30.11
C THR A 113 -10.82 2.48 28.89
N PRO A 114 -11.67 1.45 29.03
CA PRO A 114 -12.36 0.82 27.91
C PRO A 114 -13.09 1.83 27.01
N ALA A 115 -13.82 2.78 27.60
CA ALA A 115 -14.54 3.79 26.84
C ALA A 115 -13.62 4.69 25.99
N GLN A 116 -12.41 5.00 26.45
CA GLN A 116 -11.42 5.74 25.66
C GLN A 116 -10.87 4.92 24.49
N LEU A 117 -10.64 3.61 24.71
CA LEU A 117 -10.21 2.70 23.65
C LEU A 117 -11.30 2.53 22.59
N ASP A 118 -12.55 2.31 23.01
CA ASP A 118 -13.69 2.15 22.11
C ASP A 118 -13.90 3.41 21.25
N LEU A 119 -13.89 4.59 21.88
CA LEU A 119 -14.03 5.86 21.17
C LEU A 119 -12.88 6.09 20.16
N GLY A 120 -11.64 5.88 20.58
CA GLY A 120 -10.49 6.06 19.69
C GLY A 120 -10.49 5.07 18.54
N PHE A 121 -10.90 3.83 18.79
CA PHE A 121 -11.03 2.82 17.74
C PHE A 121 -12.14 3.16 16.75
N ALA A 122 -13.31 3.62 17.24
CA ALA A 122 -14.38 4.09 16.38
C ALA A 122 -13.94 5.26 15.48
N LEU A 123 -13.12 6.20 15.99
CA LEU A 123 -12.55 7.26 15.17
C LEU A 123 -11.58 6.75 14.10
N ILE A 124 -10.75 5.76 14.42
CA ILE A 124 -9.85 5.13 13.44
C ILE A 124 -10.67 4.46 12.33
N LEU A 125 -11.70 3.70 12.68
CA LEU A 125 -12.60 3.08 11.71
C LEU A 125 -13.31 4.12 10.85
N LEU A 126 -13.85 5.17 11.43
CA LEU A 126 -14.52 6.24 10.69
C LEU A 126 -13.59 6.92 9.68
N LEU A 127 -12.34 7.21 10.05
CA LEU A 127 -11.35 7.78 9.13
C LEU A 127 -11.02 6.83 7.97
N TYR A 128 -10.98 5.53 8.25
CA TYR A 128 -10.77 4.53 7.22
C TYR A 128 -12.00 4.42 6.29
N GLU A 129 -13.21 4.39 6.84
CA GLU A 129 -14.47 4.37 6.07
C GLU A 129 -14.59 5.56 5.12
N VAL A 130 -14.33 6.78 5.60
CA VAL A 130 -14.34 8.00 4.77
C VAL A 130 -13.37 7.89 3.59
N ARG A 131 -12.21 7.25 3.79
CA ARG A 131 -11.24 7.03 2.72
C ARG A 131 -11.73 5.99 1.71
N GLU A 132 -12.27 4.88 2.18
CA GLU A 132 -12.82 3.81 1.34
C GLU A 132 -14.03 4.32 0.52
N GLU A 133 -14.92 5.08 1.14
CA GLU A 133 -16.07 5.67 0.48
C GLU A 133 -15.65 6.62 -0.67
N ARG A 134 -14.72 7.52 -0.41
CA ARG A 134 -14.14 8.39 -1.46
C ARG A 134 -13.50 7.61 -2.59
N HIS A 135 -12.83 6.51 -2.27
CA HIS A 135 -12.23 5.63 -3.26
C HIS A 135 -13.31 4.97 -4.13
N ARG A 136 -14.36 4.42 -3.52
CA ARG A 136 -15.51 3.83 -4.21
C ARG A 136 -16.25 4.85 -5.10
N GLU A 137 -16.47 6.07 -4.59
CA GLU A 137 -17.06 7.16 -5.37
C GLU A 137 -16.20 7.51 -6.60
N ARG A 138 -14.87 7.62 -6.42
CA ARG A 138 -13.95 7.86 -7.53
C ARG A 138 -14.01 6.72 -8.57
N ILE A 139 -14.00 5.47 -8.14
CA ILE A 139 -14.12 4.29 -9.01
C ILE A 139 -15.45 4.34 -9.78
N SER A 140 -16.56 4.57 -9.11
CA SER A 140 -17.88 4.69 -9.75
C SER A 140 -17.90 5.80 -10.81
N TYR A 141 -17.32 6.95 -10.48
CA TYR A 141 -17.23 8.06 -11.43
C TYR A 141 -16.29 7.74 -12.62
N ARG A 142 -15.15 7.09 -12.36
CA ARG A 142 -14.25 6.57 -13.41
C ARG A 142 -14.99 5.63 -14.36
N ASP A 143 -15.77 4.69 -13.82
CA ASP A 143 -16.49 3.70 -14.61
C ASP A 143 -17.56 4.36 -15.50
N GLN A 144 -18.31 5.33 -14.97
CA GLN A 144 -19.26 6.14 -15.75
C GLN A 144 -18.58 6.87 -16.93
N LEU A 145 -17.42 7.50 -16.68
CA LEU A 145 -16.66 8.16 -17.73
C LEU A 145 -16.09 7.16 -18.76
N THR A 146 -15.78 5.94 -18.31
CA THR A 146 -15.23 4.87 -19.16
C THR A 146 -16.26 4.34 -20.15
N GLU A 147 -17.55 4.30 -19.81
CA GLU A 147 -18.62 3.85 -20.74
C GLU A 147 -18.58 4.64 -22.05
N ASN A 148 -18.36 5.94 -21.98
CA ASN A 148 -18.32 6.84 -23.13
C ASN A 148 -16.89 7.24 -23.54
N LEU A 149 -15.89 6.51 -23.11
CA LEU A 149 -14.49 6.81 -23.40
C LEU A 149 -14.20 6.59 -24.89
N ASP A 150 -13.92 7.66 -25.60
CA ASP A 150 -13.51 7.63 -27.01
C ASP A 150 -11.99 7.37 -27.12
N PHE A 151 -11.60 6.83 -28.26
CA PHE A 151 -10.19 6.72 -28.60
C PHE A 151 -9.54 8.12 -28.63
N PRO A 152 -8.37 8.31 -28.02
CA PRO A 152 -7.81 9.67 -27.79
C PRO A 152 -7.29 10.37 -29.06
N PHE A 153 -7.29 9.69 -30.20
CA PHE A 153 -6.93 10.26 -31.49
C PHE A 153 -8.10 10.25 -32.45
N ALA A 154 -8.08 11.11 -33.48
CA ALA A 154 -9.15 11.20 -34.47
C ALA A 154 -9.39 9.87 -35.21
N GLU A 155 -8.31 9.14 -35.49
CA GLU A 155 -8.36 7.86 -36.18
C GLU A 155 -7.39 6.84 -35.61
N PHE A 156 -7.75 5.55 -35.74
CA PHE A 156 -6.82 4.46 -35.45
C PHE A 156 -5.78 4.35 -36.58
N ARG A 157 -4.55 4.04 -36.24
CA ARG A 157 -3.53 3.63 -37.22
C ARG A 157 -3.94 2.28 -37.87
N PRO A 158 -3.42 1.97 -39.07
CA PRO A 158 -3.62 0.65 -39.67
C PRO A 158 -3.35 -0.48 -38.68
N ALA A 159 -4.17 -1.51 -38.69
CA ALA A 159 -4.14 -2.64 -37.74
C ALA A 159 -4.40 -2.34 -36.23
N GLN A 160 -4.28 -1.09 -35.78
CA GLN A 160 -4.44 -0.71 -34.36
C GLN A 160 -5.85 -0.97 -33.84
N ARG A 161 -6.88 -0.71 -34.67
CA ARG A 161 -8.27 -0.96 -34.32
C ARG A 161 -8.53 -2.46 -34.09
N ASN A 162 -7.97 -3.31 -34.95
CA ASN A 162 -8.11 -4.76 -34.82
C ASN A 162 -7.38 -5.27 -33.55
N MET A 163 -6.18 -4.74 -33.31
CA MET A 163 -5.43 -5.04 -32.09
C MET A 163 -6.20 -4.65 -30.82
N ALA A 164 -6.76 -3.43 -30.76
CA ALA A 164 -7.56 -2.96 -29.65
C ALA A 164 -8.82 -3.81 -29.42
N ALA A 165 -9.52 -4.19 -30.50
CA ALA A 165 -10.71 -5.04 -30.42
C ALA A 165 -10.39 -6.46 -29.89
N ARG A 166 -9.27 -7.05 -30.33
CA ARG A 166 -8.82 -8.37 -29.83
C ARG A 166 -8.40 -8.30 -28.36
N ASN A 167 -7.66 -7.26 -27.96
CA ASN A 167 -7.31 -7.02 -26.58
C ASN A 167 -8.54 -6.89 -25.69
N TYR A 168 -9.50 -6.06 -26.09
CA TYR A 168 -10.73 -5.89 -25.32
C TYR A 168 -11.46 -7.22 -25.12
N LYS A 169 -11.62 -8.00 -26.21
CA LYS A 169 -12.27 -9.30 -26.14
C LYS A 169 -11.55 -10.26 -25.19
N ALA A 170 -10.22 -10.38 -25.29
CA ALA A 170 -9.43 -11.26 -24.44
C ALA A 170 -9.52 -10.86 -22.96
N LEU A 171 -9.43 -9.55 -22.65
CA LEU A 171 -9.52 -9.04 -21.28
C LEU A 171 -10.89 -9.30 -20.66
N VAL A 172 -11.97 -9.06 -21.41
CA VAL A 172 -13.34 -9.31 -20.92
C VAL A 172 -13.62 -10.80 -20.75
N SER A 173 -13.06 -11.65 -21.62
CA SER A 173 -13.24 -13.12 -21.55
C SER A 173 -12.27 -13.80 -20.57
N GLY A 174 -11.29 -13.08 -19.99
CA GLY A 174 -10.25 -13.66 -19.16
C GLY A 174 -9.26 -14.56 -19.93
N GLU A 175 -9.12 -14.32 -21.23
CA GLU A 175 -8.24 -15.11 -22.11
C GLU A 175 -6.84 -14.51 -22.21
N HIS A 176 -5.85 -15.34 -22.48
CA HIS A 176 -4.49 -14.90 -22.79
C HIS A 176 -4.38 -14.56 -24.28
N LEU A 177 -3.74 -13.42 -24.59
CA LEU A 177 -3.54 -12.95 -25.94
C LEU A 177 -2.08 -12.60 -26.19
N LEU A 178 -1.47 -13.24 -27.19
CA LEU A 178 -0.17 -12.85 -27.72
C LEU A 178 -0.37 -12.06 -29.01
N LEU A 179 0.20 -10.85 -29.05
CA LEU A 179 0.12 -9.96 -30.21
C LEU A 179 1.52 -9.58 -30.68
N GLU A 180 1.78 -9.79 -31.97
CA GLU A 180 2.93 -9.25 -32.65
C GLU A 180 2.54 -7.99 -33.42
N ALA A 181 3.22 -6.89 -33.19
CA ALA A 181 2.99 -5.63 -33.85
C ALA A 181 4.31 -4.86 -34.09
N PRO A 182 4.51 -4.25 -35.25
CA PRO A 182 5.74 -3.53 -35.56
C PRO A 182 5.94 -2.31 -34.67
N THR A 183 7.19 -1.84 -34.54
CA THR A 183 7.51 -0.59 -33.86
C THR A 183 6.77 0.58 -34.53
N GLY A 184 6.31 1.54 -33.71
CA GLY A 184 5.56 2.70 -34.23
C GLY A 184 4.09 2.46 -34.54
N SER A 185 3.57 1.21 -34.43
CA SER A 185 2.14 0.91 -34.65
C SER A 185 1.19 1.49 -33.58
N GLY A 186 1.70 2.06 -32.50
CA GLY A 186 0.89 2.57 -31.40
C GLY A 186 0.46 1.49 -30.40
N LYS A 187 1.33 0.50 -30.13
CA LYS A 187 1.07 -0.64 -29.23
C LYS A 187 0.55 -0.20 -27.86
N SER A 188 1.23 0.74 -27.20
CA SER A 188 0.92 1.14 -25.83
C SER A 188 -0.51 1.67 -25.69
N ILE A 189 -0.94 2.60 -26.54
CA ILE A 189 -2.31 3.10 -26.53
C ILE A 189 -3.32 2.04 -27.02
N GLY A 190 -2.92 1.21 -28.02
CA GLY A 190 -3.73 0.11 -28.53
C GLY A 190 -3.94 -1.03 -27.51
N ALA A 191 -3.08 -1.12 -26.49
CA ALA A 191 -3.24 -2.03 -25.36
C ALA A 191 -3.98 -1.37 -24.18
N LEU A 192 -3.57 -0.16 -23.78
CA LEU A 192 -4.14 0.54 -22.62
C LEU A 192 -5.59 1.00 -22.83
N TYR A 193 -5.92 1.53 -24.02
CA TYR A 193 -7.29 1.99 -24.29
C TYR A 193 -8.35 0.88 -24.09
N PRO A 194 -8.21 -0.30 -24.71
CA PRO A 194 -9.16 -1.38 -24.48
C PRO A 194 -9.11 -1.93 -23.05
N ALA A 195 -7.96 -1.91 -22.37
CA ALA A 195 -7.86 -2.31 -20.98
C ALA A 195 -8.62 -1.36 -20.05
N VAL A 196 -8.50 -0.05 -20.26
CA VAL A 196 -9.29 0.94 -19.52
C VAL A 196 -10.80 0.77 -19.82
N LYS A 197 -11.18 0.49 -21.07
CA LYS A 197 -12.57 0.21 -21.43
C LYS A 197 -13.12 -1.07 -20.78
N ALA A 198 -12.26 -2.05 -20.50
CA ALA A 198 -12.62 -3.30 -19.83
C ALA A 198 -12.57 -3.22 -18.31
N LEU A 199 -11.90 -2.20 -17.77
CA LEU A 199 -11.68 -2.00 -16.33
C LEU A 199 -13.00 -1.77 -15.60
N LYS A 200 -13.23 -2.49 -14.50
CA LYS A 200 -14.45 -2.38 -13.69
C LYS A 200 -14.09 -2.46 -12.22
N GLU A 201 -14.94 -1.85 -11.40
CA GLU A 201 -14.81 -1.93 -9.94
C GLU A 201 -13.38 -1.61 -9.45
N ASP A 202 -12.86 -2.36 -8.48
CA ASP A 202 -11.50 -2.20 -7.95
C ASP A 202 -10.44 -3.06 -8.70
N GLU A 203 -10.68 -3.37 -9.98
CA GLU A 203 -9.68 -3.99 -10.83
C GLU A 203 -8.52 -3.04 -11.12
N LYS A 204 -7.34 -3.59 -11.42
CA LYS A 204 -6.12 -2.84 -11.76
C LYS A 204 -5.52 -3.30 -13.08
N ILE A 205 -4.87 -2.36 -13.74
CA ILE A 205 -4.07 -2.63 -14.94
C ILE A 205 -2.60 -2.52 -14.56
N PHE A 206 -1.85 -3.61 -14.73
CA PHE A 206 -0.39 -3.60 -14.67
C PHE A 206 0.16 -3.55 -16.08
N PHE A 207 0.76 -2.43 -16.45
CA PHE A 207 1.53 -2.31 -17.69
C PHE A 207 3.02 -2.55 -17.38
N LEU A 208 3.51 -3.70 -17.78
CA LEU A 208 4.84 -4.18 -17.47
C LEU A 208 5.75 -4.11 -18.67
N THR A 209 6.96 -3.58 -18.48
CA THR A 209 7.96 -3.46 -19.54
C THR A 209 9.37 -3.52 -18.96
N ALA A 210 10.29 -4.16 -19.68
CA ALA A 210 11.70 -4.20 -19.28
C ALA A 210 12.48 -2.94 -19.73
N ARG A 211 11.86 -2.05 -20.53
CA ARG A 211 12.53 -0.89 -21.13
C ARG A 211 11.95 0.42 -20.65
N ASN A 212 12.81 1.40 -20.33
CA ASN A 212 12.37 2.74 -19.94
C ASN A 212 11.51 3.40 -21.04
N SER A 213 11.85 3.22 -22.33
CA SER A 213 11.05 3.75 -23.44
C SER A 213 9.65 3.17 -23.54
N GLY A 214 9.47 1.90 -23.14
CA GLY A 214 8.15 1.27 -23.03
C GLY A 214 7.32 1.89 -21.89
N ALA A 215 7.92 2.13 -20.73
CA ALA A 215 7.30 2.80 -19.62
C ALA A 215 6.88 4.23 -19.97
N GLU A 216 7.76 5.02 -20.59
CA GLU A 216 7.41 6.37 -21.07
C GLU A 216 6.25 6.37 -22.07
N ALA A 217 6.21 5.39 -22.99
CA ALA A 217 5.13 5.27 -23.95
C ALA A 217 3.79 4.89 -23.27
N ALA A 218 3.83 4.01 -22.25
CA ALA A 218 2.66 3.66 -21.46
C ALA A 218 2.15 4.85 -20.65
N ILE A 219 3.04 5.60 -19.98
CA ILE A 219 2.69 6.81 -19.24
C ILE A 219 2.05 7.87 -20.16
N LYS A 220 2.65 8.14 -21.32
CA LYS A 220 2.06 9.06 -22.31
C LYS A 220 0.67 8.60 -22.76
N ALA A 221 0.49 7.30 -22.99
CA ALA A 221 -0.80 6.74 -23.35
C ALA A 221 -1.83 6.86 -22.22
N SER A 222 -1.44 6.61 -20.98
CA SER A 222 -2.33 6.78 -19.82
C SER A 222 -2.74 8.23 -19.60
N MET A 223 -1.83 9.20 -19.77
CA MET A 223 -2.14 10.64 -19.69
C MET A 223 -3.15 11.08 -20.76
N LEU A 224 -3.06 10.53 -21.99
CA LEU A 224 -4.07 10.79 -23.04
C LEU A 224 -5.45 10.26 -22.65
N LEU A 225 -5.51 9.09 -22.03
CA LEU A 225 -6.74 8.51 -21.53
C LEU A 225 -7.28 9.28 -20.32
N GLN A 226 -6.43 9.71 -19.41
CA GLN A 226 -6.77 10.55 -18.27
C GLN A 226 -7.38 11.90 -18.70
N ALA A 227 -6.88 12.49 -19.77
CA ALA A 227 -7.45 13.73 -20.31
C ALA A 227 -8.93 13.55 -20.78
N LYS A 228 -9.36 12.31 -21.04
CA LYS A 228 -10.74 11.94 -21.40
C LYS A 228 -11.52 11.37 -20.21
N ASN A 229 -10.84 10.82 -19.22
CA ASN A 229 -11.41 10.27 -17.99
C ASN A 229 -10.62 10.81 -16.80
N SER A 230 -11.06 11.93 -16.25
CA SER A 230 -10.36 12.67 -15.19
C SER A 230 -10.24 11.92 -13.85
N ALA A 231 -11.04 10.86 -13.66
CA ALA A 231 -10.99 10.02 -12.48
C ALA A 231 -9.98 8.85 -12.59
N LEU A 232 -9.42 8.63 -13.80
CA LEU A 232 -8.40 7.60 -14.03
C LEU A 232 -7.07 8.00 -13.37
N THR A 233 -6.49 7.08 -12.62
CA THR A 233 -5.23 7.30 -11.90
C THR A 233 -4.15 6.36 -12.36
N THR A 234 -2.94 6.90 -12.55
CA THR A 234 -1.76 6.15 -13.00
C THR A 234 -0.59 6.37 -12.04
N VAL A 235 0.17 5.33 -11.75
CA VAL A 235 1.43 5.42 -11.00
C VAL A 235 2.56 4.74 -11.73
N GLU A 236 3.74 5.38 -11.72
CA GLU A 236 4.99 4.82 -12.22
C GLU A 236 5.80 4.23 -11.06
N LEU A 237 6.08 2.92 -11.13
CA LEU A 237 6.98 2.27 -10.20
C LEU A 237 8.42 2.32 -10.71
N THR A 238 9.28 2.93 -9.92
CA THR A 238 10.71 3.06 -10.20
C THR A 238 11.52 2.21 -9.23
N ALA A 239 12.51 1.48 -9.74
CA ALA A 239 13.38 0.66 -8.89
C ALA A 239 13.99 1.48 -7.74
N ARG A 240 14.07 0.88 -6.55
CA ARG A 240 14.51 1.54 -5.31
C ARG A 240 15.81 2.33 -5.48
N ARG A 241 16.82 1.75 -6.15
CA ARG A 241 18.09 2.43 -6.43
C ARG A 241 17.96 3.74 -7.21
N LYS A 242 16.95 3.83 -8.09
CA LYS A 242 16.69 5.02 -8.91
C LYS A 242 15.76 6.02 -8.22
N ALA A 243 14.92 5.56 -7.31
CA ALA A 243 13.95 6.38 -6.59
C ALA A 243 14.51 6.95 -5.29
N CYS A 244 15.28 6.18 -4.52
CA CYS A 244 15.73 6.53 -3.19
C CYS A 244 16.66 7.76 -3.16
N PHE A 245 16.31 8.78 -2.41
CA PHE A 245 17.12 10.00 -2.28
C PHE A 245 18.45 9.71 -1.57
N CYS A 246 18.45 8.90 -0.52
CA CYS A 246 19.65 8.57 0.25
C CYS A 246 20.63 7.69 -0.56
N GLU A 247 20.14 6.68 -1.30
CA GLU A 247 21.01 5.85 -2.14
C GLU A 247 21.66 6.65 -3.28
N ARG A 248 20.94 7.62 -3.85
CA ARG A 248 21.47 8.52 -4.89
C ARG A 248 22.52 9.50 -4.33
N ALA A 249 22.37 9.90 -3.08
CA ALA A 249 23.33 10.77 -2.38
C ALA A 249 24.56 10.02 -1.86
N GLY A 250 24.60 8.67 -1.96
CA GLY A 250 25.69 7.85 -1.41
C GLY A 250 25.68 7.73 0.12
N GLU A 251 24.57 8.06 0.77
CA GLU A 251 24.42 8.00 2.21
C GLU A 251 24.18 6.57 2.69
N GLU A 252 24.76 6.22 3.83
CA GLU A 252 24.51 4.91 4.45
C GLU A 252 23.06 4.75 4.89
N LYS A 253 22.51 3.56 4.64
CA LYS A 253 21.10 3.19 4.90
C LYS A 253 20.67 3.28 6.38
N THR A 254 21.60 3.47 7.30
CA THR A 254 21.35 3.44 8.74
C THR A 254 20.47 4.59 9.24
N PHE A 255 20.41 5.70 8.51
CA PHE A 255 19.71 6.92 8.91
C PHE A 255 19.01 7.63 7.76
N CYS A 256 17.97 7.00 7.19
CA CYS A 256 17.18 7.67 6.16
C CYS A 256 16.08 8.55 6.80
N PRO A 257 16.15 9.89 6.69
CA PRO A 257 15.15 10.79 7.26
C PRO A 257 13.77 10.61 6.62
N PHE A 258 13.72 10.16 5.36
CA PHE A 258 12.49 9.94 4.61
C PHE A 258 11.76 8.64 4.97
N SER A 259 12.46 7.65 5.52
CA SER A 259 11.86 6.41 5.98
C SER A 259 11.43 6.47 7.45
N ARG A 260 12.11 7.30 8.25
CA ARG A 260 11.80 7.45 9.67
C ARG A 260 10.45 8.16 9.84
N GLY A 261 9.48 7.50 10.50
CA GLY A 261 8.12 8.01 10.68
C GLY A 261 7.36 8.16 9.34
N TYR A 262 7.69 7.33 8.36
CA TYR A 262 7.06 7.33 7.03
C TYR A 262 5.53 7.27 7.12
N TYR A 263 4.99 6.31 7.87
CA TYR A 263 3.55 6.08 7.96
C TYR A 263 2.77 7.24 8.60
N ASP A 264 3.42 8.08 9.39
CA ASP A 264 2.78 9.26 10.00
C ASP A 264 2.50 10.36 8.96
N ARG A 265 3.18 10.31 7.80
CA ARG A 265 3.13 11.34 6.75
C ARG A 265 2.66 10.81 5.39
N SER A 266 2.75 9.49 5.16
CA SER A 266 2.51 8.89 3.85
C SER A 266 1.07 9.04 3.36
N MET A 267 0.08 9.07 4.27
CA MET A 267 -1.32 9.21 3.88
C MET A 267 -1.59 10.53 3.15
N SER A 268 -1.08 11.65 3.67
CA SER A 268 -1.24 12.97 3.03
C SER A 268 -0.53 13.03 1.68
N ALA A 269 0.68 12.45 1.60
CA ALA A 269 1.44 12.38 0.36
C ALA A 269 0.74 11.51 -0.71
N THR A 270 0.21 10.34 -0.32
CA THR A 270 -0.53 9.45 -1.22
C THR A 270 -1.79 10.15 -1.76
N ASN A 271 -2.56 10.82 -0.89
CA ASN A 271 -3.75 11.55 -1.30
C ASN A 271 -3.43 12.69 -2.28
N GLU A 272 -2.33 13.41 -2.06
CA GLU A 272 -1.86 14.45 -3.00
C GLU A 272 -1.53 13.85 -4.36
N LEU A 273 -0.76 12.75 -4.44
CA LEU A 273 -0.45 12.08 -5.70
C LEU A 273 -1.70 11.58 -6.44
N LEU A 274 -2.65 10.97 -5.72
CA LEU A 274 -3.89 10.50 -6.33
C LEU A 274 -4.73 11.65 -6.88
N SER A 275 -4.70 12.83 -6.26
CA SER A 275 -5.40 14.02 -6.75
C SER A 275 -4.82 14.59 -8.04
N LEU A 276 -3.53 14.33 -8.33
CA LEU A 276 -2.89 14.69 -9.60
C LEU A 276 -3.31 13.76 -10.75
N GLY A 277 -3.86 12.60 -10.43
CA GLY A 277 -4.26 11.55 -11.38
C GLY A 277 -3.10 10.80 -12.04
N SER A 278 -1.95 11.45 -12.24
CA SER A 278 -0.75 10.82 -12.84
C SER A 278 0.46 11.02 -11.94
N ALA A 279 0.80 9.97 -11.18
CA ALA A 279 1.94 9.92 -10.28
C ALA A 279 3.18 9.35 -11.04
N VAL A 280 3.76 10.15 -11.92
CA VAL A 280 5.04 9.83 -12.57
C VAL A 280 6.20 10.10 -11.64
N LYS A 281 7.37 9.55 -11.95
CA LYS A 281 8.58 9.64 -11.12
C LYS A 281 8.86 11.06 -10.61
N SER A 282 8.80 12.07 -11.49
CA SER A 282 9.08 13.47 -11.12
C SER A 282 8.06 14.04 -10.12
N GLU A 283 6.79 13.69 -10.24
CA GLU A 283 5.75 14.14 -9.32
C GLU A 283 5.86 13.39 -7.97
N ILE A 284 6.16 12.08 -8.01
CA ILE A 284 6.42 11.30 -6.80
C ILE A 284 7.60 11.89 -6.02
N GLU A 285 8.69 12.26 -6.69
CA GLU A 285 9.86 12.86 -6.04
C GLU A 285 9.52 14.22 -5.41
N LYS A 286 8.80 15.10 -6.09
CA LYS A 286 8.36 16.40 -5.56
C LYS A 286 7.46 16.26 -4.32
N VAL A 287 6.48 15.39 -4.40
CA VAL A 287 5.55 15.15 -3.28
C VAL A 287 6.26 14.46 -2.13
N ALA A 288 7.15 13.51 -2.41
CA ALA A 288 7.95 12.83 -1.40
C ALA A 288 8.87 13.81 -0.64
N GLU A 289 9.51 14.75 -1.34
CA GLU A 289 10.33 15.79 -0.74
C GLU A 289 9.50 16.73 0.13
N LYS A 290 8.37 17.23 -0.39
CA LYS A 290 7.43 18.11 0.31
C LYS A 290 6.94 17.50 1.63
N HIS A 291 6.59 16.22 1.62
CA HIS A 291 6.08 15.50 2.80
C HIS A 291 7.19 14.80 3.61
N SER A 292 8.46 14.90 3.21
CA SER A 292 9.58 14.20 3.84
C SER A 292 9.37 12.69 3.95
N VAL A 293 8.88 12.05 2.90
CA VAL A 293 8.63 10.59 2.82
C VAL A 293 9.50 9.92 1.76
N CYS A 294 9.73 8.61 1.92
CA CYS A 294 10.50 7.85 0.94
C CYS A 294 9.74 7.75 -0.40
N PRO A 295 10.32 8.25 -1.53
CA PRO A 295 9.63 8.23 -2.82
C PRO A 295 9.37 6.81 -3.34
N PHE A 296 10.22 5.84 -3.00
CA PHE A 296 10.01 4.44 -3.36
C PHE A 296 8.79 3.87 -2.64
N GLU A 297 8.73 3.97 -1.30
CA GLU A 297 7.59 3.48 -0.53
C GLU A 297 6.29 4.23 -0.90
N LEU A 298 6.39 5.55 -1.15
CA LEU A 298 5.25 6.36 -1.58
C LEU A 298 4.67 5.88 -2.92
N SER A 299 5.54 5.52 -3.89
CA SER A 299 5.07 4.96 -5.16
C SER A 299 4.31 3.64 -4.96
N LEU A 300 4.79 2.78 -4.06
CA LEU A 300 4.16 1.51 -3.75
C LEU A 300 2.81 1.69 -3.01
N ASP A 301 2.74 2.64 -2.07
CA ASP A 301 1.49 2.95 -1.37
C ASP A 301 0.46 3.58 -2.32
N THR A 302 0.90 4.47 -3.22
CA THR A 302 0.04 5.05 -4.26
C THR A 302 -0.50 3.97 -5.21
N ALA A 303 0.32 2.98 -5.57
CA ALA A 303 -0.08 1.89 -6.46
C ALA A 303 -1.23 1.04 -5.90
N THR A 304 -1.40 0.98 -4.57
CA THR A 304 -2.56 0.27 -3.98
C THR A 304 -3.89 0.93 -4.32
N TRP A 305 -3.90 2.21 -4.63
CA TRP A 305 -5.10 3.03 -4.91
C TRP A 305 -5.25 3.42 -6.38
N ALA A 306 -4.18 3.30 -7.17
CA ALA A 306 -4.18 3.65 -8.58
C ALA A 306 -4.84 2.58 -9.45
N ASP A 307 -5.40 3.00 -10.59
CA ASP A 307 -6.03 2.12 -11.58
C ASP A 307 -5.00 1.48 -12.51
N ILE A 308 -3.98 2.24 -12.91
CA ILE A 308 -2.91 1.80 -13.80
C ILE A 308 -1.58 1.88 -13.05
N VAL A 309 -0.87 0.77 -13.04
CA VAL A 309 0.49 0.64 -12.49
C VAL A 309 1.45 0.36 -13.64
N VAL A 310 2.35 1.27 -13.92
CA VAL A 310 3.41 1.11 -14.93
C VAL A 310 4.71 0.75 -14.23
N GLY A 311 5.34 -0.36 -14.59
CA GLY A 311 6.56 -0.80 -13.91
C GLY A 311 7.35 -1.85 -14.67
N ASP A 312 8.44 -2.30 -14.03
CA ASP A 312 9.29 -3.35 -14.53
C ASP A 312 8.63 -4.74 -14.38
N LEU A 313 8.95 -5.66 -15.29
CA LEU A 313 8.49 -7.05 -15.25
C LEU A 313 8.79 -7.74 -13.91
N ASN A 314 9.90 -7.39 -13.28
CA ASN A 314 10.34 -7.98 -12.01
C ASN A 314 9.36 -7.72 -10.85
N TYR A 315 8.53 -6.68 -10.91
CA TYR A 315 7.53 -6.43 -9.87
C TYR A 315 6.43 -7.49 -9.79
N VAL A 316 6.27 -8.30 -10.82
CA VAL A 316 5.30 -9.40 -10.87
C VAL A 316 5.99 -10.77 -10.95
N PHE A 317 7.05 -10.90 -11.75
CA PHE A 317 7.62 -12.18 -12.10
C PHE A 317 8.88 -12.59 -11.32
N ASP A 318 9.60 -11.66 -10.70
CA ASP A 318 10.76 -11.98 -9.86
C ASP A 318 10.32 -12.36 -8.44
N PRO A 319 10.61 -13.59 -7.96
CA PRO A 319 10.20 -14.06 -6.63
C PRO A 319 10.71 -13.21 -5.46
N TYR A 320 11.81 -12.48 -5.65
CA TYR A 320 12.43 -11.64 -4.61
C TYR A 320 11.93 -10.20 -4.63
N VAL A 321 11.47 -9.72 -5.78
CA VAL A 321 11.05 -8.33 -6.01
C VAL A 321 9.53 -8.20 -6.13
N ALA A 322 8.85 -9.31 -6.44
CA ALA A 322 7.40 -9.34 -6.62
C ALA A 322 6.66 -8.68 -5.46
N LEU A 323 5.74 -7.78 -5.81
CA LEU A 323 4.99 -7.00 -4.84
C LEU A 323 3.87 -7.84 -4.20
N LYS A 324 4.19 -8.49 -3.09
CA LYS A 324 3.27 -9.36 -2.35
C LYS A 324 1.94 -8.68 -1.99
N ARG A 325 1.95 -7.36 -1.80
CA ARG A 325 0.75 -6.56 -1.50
C ARG A 325 -0.34 -6.61 -2.57
N PHE A 326 -0.01 -7.09 -3.79
CA PHE A 326 -0.98 -7.25 -4.88
C PHE A 326 -1.34 -8.72 -5.14
N GLN A 327 -0.66 -9.68 -4.49
CA GLN A 327 -0.90 -11.12 -4.70
C GLN A 327 -2.25 -11.60 -4.15
N ASP A 328 -2.78 -10.90 -3.14
CA ASP A 328 -4.05 -11.23 -2.51
C ASP A 328 -5.27 -10.61 -3.25
N ARG A 329 -5.04 -9.81 -4.30
CA ARG A 329 -6.12 -9.24 -5.11
C ARG A 329 -6.48 -10.20 -6.25
N GLU A 330 -7.74 -10.62 -6.30
CA GLU A 330 -8.23 -11.65 -7.22
C GLU A 330 -8.35 -11.18 -8.68
N ARG A 331 -8.32 -9.85 -8.97
CA ARG A 331 -8.61 -9.30 -10.29
C ARG A 331 -7.64 -8.19 -10.70
N PHE A 332 -6.76 -8.51 -11.64
CA PHE A 332 -5.92 -7.53 -12.33
C PHE A 332 -5.67 -7.94 -13.78
N MET A 333 -5.49 -6.94 -14.63
CA MET A 333 -5.13 -7.12 -16.04
C MET A 333 -3.64 -6.92 -16.21
N LEU A 334 -2.96 -7.89 -16.84
CA LEU A 334 -1.53 -7.79 -17.17
C LEU A 334 -1.36 -7.43 -18.64
N LEU A 335 -0.75 -6.28 -18.89
CA LEU A 335 -0.28 -5.86 -20.19
C LEU A 335 1.24 -5.93 -20.20
N ILE A 336 1.81 -6.83 -20.96
CA ILE A 336 3.24 -7.10 -20.99
C ILE A 336 3.82 -6.65 -22.33
N ASP A 337 4.61 -5.59 -22.31
CA ASP A 337 5.36 -5.13 -23.47
C ASP A 337 6.69 -5.88 -23.57
N GLU A 338 7.11 -6.23 -24.77
CA GLU A 338 8.33 -7.02 -25.02
C GLU A 338 8.31 -8.38 -24.30
N ALA A 339 7.17 -9.10 -24.32
CA ALA A 339 6.96 -10.35 -23.59
C ALA A 339 7.99 -11.46 -23.88
N HIS A 340 8.72 -11.37 -25.02
CA HIS A 340 9.85 -12.26 -25.34
C HIS A 340 11.01 -12.18 -24.32
N GLN A 341 11.03 -11.19 -23.44
CA GLN A 341 12.06 -11.06 -22.38
C GLN A 341 11.69 -11.86 -21.12
N LEU A 342 10.54 -12.52 -21.09
CA LEU A 342 10.16 -13.47 -20.03
C LEU A 342 10.69 -14.89 -20.24
N ALA A 343 11.28 -15.16 -21.41
CA ALA A 343 11.80 -16.49 -21.79
C ALA A 343 13.23 -16.72 -21.29
#